data_51d3f07ec64d261c1b858b52cfffce0a
#
_entry.id   51d3f07ec64d261c1b858b52cfffce0a
#
_cell.length_a   1.000
_cell.length_b   1.000
_cell.length_c   1.000
_cell.angle_alpha   90.00
_cell.angle_beta   90.00
_cell.angle_gamma   90.00
#
_symmetry.space_group_name_H-M   'P 1'
#
loop_
_entity.id
_entity.type
_entity.pdbx_description
1 polymer ?
#
loop_
_entity_poly.entity_id
_entity_poly.type
_entity_poly.pdbx_seq_one_letter_code
_entity_poly.pdbx_strand_id
1 'polypeptide(L)'
;MITNIIKNTMKRLETTFAGLKLRNPFIVSSSNLTNSAQKNKKWEDAGAGAIVLKSLFEEEIEAQAEWMNEGTHAEELDYLQTYQRAHRLEEYLNLIKETKAVCTIPVIASINCFRLAEWTEFAIQMEKAGADAIELNIMSIIADVDYEYGAFEREHIEIVKKIKQQVKIPVIVKLGKNLTNPLPLIHQLYANGASGVVLFNRMVTPDINLKTLSYGRGEVLGSSTDLYESLRWIGLASVRVPK
;
A
#
# COMPACT_ATOMS: atom_id res chain seq x y z
N MET A 1 -12.49 -3.60 -38.63
CA MET A 1 -13.61 -2.98 -37.92
C MET A 1 -13.55 -3.25 -36.41
N ILE A 2 -13.42 -4.48 -35.95
CA ILE A 2 -13.34 -4.86 -34.53
C ILE A 2 -12.16 -4.16 -33.82
N THR A 3 -10.98 -4.10 -34.43
CA THR A 3 -9.78 -3.46 -33.86
C THR A 3 -9.96 -1.95 -33.61
N ASN A 4 -10.75 -1.26 -34.46
CA ASN A 4 -11.05 0.17 -34.28
C ASN A 4 -12.08 0.40 -33.18
N ILE A 5 -13.03 -0.51 -32.99
CA ILE A 5 -14.00 -0.46 -31.91
C ILE A 5 -13.28 -0.66 -30.57
N ILE A 6 -12.38 -1.64 -30.46
CA ILE A 6 -11.58 -1.89 -29.26
C ILE A 6 -10.70 -0.69 -28.94
N LYS A 7 -9.98 -0.12 -29.92
CA LYS A 7 -9.16 1.09 -29.71
C LYS A 7 -9.99 2.31 -29.25
N ASN A 8 -11.19 2.51 -29.81
CA ASN A 8 -12.06 3.60 -29.39
C ASN A 8 -12.66 3.36 -27.99
N THR A 9 -12.99 2.14 -27.65
CA THR A 9 -13.49 1.77 -26.31
C THR A 9 -12.39 1.97 -25.26
N MET A 10 -11.15 1.60 -25.56
CA MET A 10 -10.01 1.82 -24.63
C MET A 10 -9.75 3.32 -24.37
N LYS A 11 -9.84 4.19 -25.40
CA LYS A 11 -9.74 5.65 -25.20
C LYS A 11 -10.80 6.22 -24.25
N ARG A 12 -11.99 5.62 -24.21
CA ARG A 12 -13.08 6.05 -23.32
C ARG A 12 -12.86 5.71 -21.84
N LEU A 13 -11.91 4.81 -21.54
CA LEU A 13 -11.58 4.40 -20.18
C LEU A 13 -10.29 5.05 -19.66
N GLU A 14 -9.58 5.82 -20.49
CA GLU A 14 -8.40 6.56 -20.06
C GLU A 14 -8.77 7.53 -18.93
N THR A 15 -7.95 7.56 -17.90
CA THR A 15 -8.17 8.40 -16.72
C THR A 15 -6.85 8.79 -16.07
N THR A 16 -6.93 9.63 -15.06
CA THR A 16 -5.78 10.03 -14.24
C THR A 16 -6.07 9.71 -12.78
N PHE A 17 -5.12 9.10 -12.10
CA PHE A 17 -5.17 8.87 -10.66
C PHE A 17 -3.84 9.28 -10.03
N ALA A 18 -3.89 10.09 -8.98
CA ALA A 18 -2.70 10.59 -8.27
C ALA A 18 -1.64 11.23 -9.21
N GLY A 19 -2.04 11.84 -10.34
CA GLY A 19 -1.15 12.38 -11.37
C GLY A 19 -0.64 11.35 -12.38
N LEU A 20 -0.88 10.06 -12.18
CA LEU A 20 -0.53 8.99 -13.11
C LEU A 20 -1.58 8.89 -14.23
N LYS A 21 -1.12 8.84 -15.48
CA LYS A 21 -2.00 8.57 -16.64
C LYS A 21 -2.23 7.07 -16.75
N LEU A 22 -3.50 6.67 -16.70
CA LEU A 22 -3.92 5.29 -16.75
C LEU A 22 -4.71 5.03 -18.05
N ARG A 23 -4.43 3.91 -18.72
CA ARG A 23 -5.20 3.46 -19.89
C ARG A 23 -6.64 3.06 -19.56
N ASN A 24 -6.92 2.79 -18.28
CA ASN A 24 -8.24 2.52 -17.70
C ASN A 24 -8.16 2.60 -16.17
N PRO A 25 -9.28 2.66 -15.43
CA PRO A 25 -9.29 2.83 -13.98
C PRO A 25 -8.97 1.56 -13.17
N PHE A 26 -8.63 0.44 -13.79
CA PHE A 26 -8.39 -0.81 -13.09
C PHE A 26 -6.94 -0.90 -12.60
N ILE A 27 -6.76 -0.77 -11.30
CA ILE A 27 -5.46 -0.90 -10.62
C ILE A 27 -5.43 -2.22 -9.86
N VAL A 28 -4.42 -3.06 -10.10
CA VAL A 28 -4.21 -4.28 -9.33
C VAL A 28 -3.61 -3.91 -7.99
N SER A 29 -4.35 -4.16 -6.90
CA SER A 29 -3.96 -3.81 -5.54
C SER A 29 -2.80 -4.66 -5.02
N SER A 30 -2.04 -4.08 -4.08
CA SER A 30 -0.98 -4.75 -3.33
C SER A 30 -1.46 -6.07 -2.72
N SER A 31 -0.81 -7.16 -3.09
CA SER A 31 -1.09 -8.51 -2.59
C SER A 31 -0.01 -9.50 -3.01
N ASN A 32 -0.11 -10.77 -2.60
CA ASN A 32 0.75 -11.85 -3.11
C ASN A 32 0.61 -12.11 -4.62
N LEU A 33 -0.39 -11.50 -5.27
CA LEU A 33 -0.56 -11.57 -6.72
C LEU A 33 0.35 -10.60 -7.48
N THR A 34 1.00 -9.66 -6.78
CA THR A 34 1.87 -8.62 -7.35
C THR A 34 3.31 -8.67 -6.80
N ASN A 35 3.76 -9.86 -6.39
CA ASN A 35 5.07 -10.08 -5.77
C ASN A 35 6.17 -10.57 -6.71
N SER A 36 5.97 -10.56 -8.02
CA SER A 36 7.01 -10.87 -9.00
C SER A 36 6.75 -10.21 -10.35
N ALA A 37 7.80 -9.88 -11.08
CA ALA A 37 7.73 -9.23 -12.38
C ALA A 37 6.91 -10.05 -13.40
N GLN A 38 7.03 -11.39 -13.37
CA GLN A 38 6.29 -12.29 -14.25
C GLN A 38 4.77 -12.25 -13.99
N LYS A 39 4.35 -12.17 -12.70
CA LYS A 39 2.94 -12.01 -12.34
C LYS A 39 2.44 -10.64 -12.77
N ASN A 40 3.24 -9.61 -12.53
CA ASN A 40 2.91 -8.22 -12.88
C ASN A 40 2.70 -8.06 -14.39
N LYS A 41 3.55 -8.70 -15.20
CA LYS A 41 3.36 -8.73 -16.66
C LYS A 41 2.06 -9.39 -17.07
N LYS A 42 1.66 -10.50 -16.44
CA LYS A 42 0.37 -11.15 -16.70
C LYS A 42 -0.82 -10.23 -16.40
N TRP A 43 -0.74 -9.41 -15.34
CA TRP A 43 -1.79 -8.44 -15.03
C TRP A 43 -1.87 -7.33 -16.09
N GLU A 44 -0.72 -6.83 -16.54
CA GLU A 44 -0.71 -5.88 -17.65
C GLU A 44 -1.33 -6.48 -18.92
N ASP A 45 -0.96 -7.71 -19.27
CA ASP A 45 -1.49 -8.41 -20.45
C ASP A 45 -2.99 -8.68 -20.32
N ALA A 46 -3.49 -8.92 -19.11
CA ALA A 46 -4.91 -9.03 -18.80
C ALA A 46 -5.67 -7.70 -18.83
N GLY A 47 -4.96 -6.57 -19.02
CA GLY A 47 -5.59 -5.26 -19.21
C GLY A 47 -5.52 -4.31 -18.02
N ALA A 48 -4.76 -4.59 -16.96
CA ALA A 48 -4.60 -3.66 -15.84
C ALA A 48 -4.10 -2.28 -16.29
N GLY A 49 -4.61 -1.21 -15.69
CA GLY A 49 -4.20 0.18 -15.94
C GLY A 49 -2.96 0.59 -15.12
N ALA A 50 -2.77 0.01 -13.95
CA ALA A 50 -1.59 0.14 -13.11
C ALA A 50 -1.46 -1.07 -12.16
N ILE A 51 -0.31 -1.20 -11.52
CA ILE A 51 -0.02 -2.27 -10.55
C ILE A 51 0.54 -1.64 -9.28
N VAL A 52 -0.01 -2.04 -8.13
CA VAL A 52 0.60 -1.80 -6.82
C VAL A 52 1.32 -3.07 -6.41
N LEU A 53 2.62 -3.00 -6.21
CA LEU A 53 3.45 -4.13 -5.80
C LEU A 53 3.05 -4.60 -4.39
N LYS A 54 3.30 -5.89 -4.07
CA LYS A 54 3.14 -6.38 -2.70
C LYS A 54 3.87 -5.44 -1.74
N SER A 55 3.22 -5.02 -0.67
CA SER A 55 3.85 -4.13 0.31
C SER A 55 5.12 -4.76 0.90
N LEU A 56 6.15 -3.94 1.07
CA LEU A 56 7.25 -4.25 1.98
C LEU A 56 6.75 -3.96 3.40
N PHE A 57 6.78 -4.96 4.26
CA PHE A 57 6.37 -4.87 5.66
C PHE A 57 7.60 -4.92 6.56
N GLU A 58 7.77 -3.91 7.39
CA GLU A 58 8.82 -3.88 8.41
C GLU A 58 8.62 -5.00 9.45
N GLU A 59 7.36 -5.29 9.83
CA GLU A 59 7.01 -6.42 10.72
C GLU A 59 7.53 -7.77 10.21
N GLU A 60 7.41 -8.02 8.90
CA GLU A 60 7.91 -9.27 8.30
C GLU A 60 9.44 -9.38 8.41
N ILE A 61 10.13 -8.23 8.40
CA ILE A 61 11.60 -8.16 8.54
C ILE A 61 12.00 -8.46 9.99
N GLU A 62 11.34 -7.81 10.96
CA GLU A 62 11.62 -7.98 12.39
C GLU A 62 11.29 -9.41 12.86
N ALA A 63 10.10 -9.92 12.52
CA ALA A 63 9.70 -11.28 12.90
C ALA A 63 10.62 -12.38 12.34
N GLN A 64 11.19 -12.20 11.16
CA GLN A 64 12.16 -13.16 10.61
C GLN A 64 13.49 -13.10 11.36
N ALA A 65 13.96 -11.92 11.75
CA ALA A 65 15.17 -11.77 12.54
C ALA A 65 15.00 -12.41 13.93
N GLU A 66 13.85 -12.22 14.57
CA GLU A 66 13.55 -12.86 15.86
C GLU A 66 13.49 -14.38 15.76
N TRP A 67 12.87 -14.92 14.72
CA TRP A 67 12.75 -16.39 14.54
C TRP A 67 14.11 -17.06 14.28
N MET A 68 15.05 -16.38 13.64
CA MET A 68 16.41 -16.87 13.41
C MET A 68 17.29 -16.81 14.67
N ASN A 69 16.80 -16.17 15.73
CA ASN A 69 17.55 -15.80 16.91
C ASN A 69 17.21 -16.62 18.16
N GLU A 70 16.58 -17.78 18.06
CA GLU A 70 16.39 -18.67 19.22
C GLU A 70 17.73 -19.05 19.84
N GLY A 71 18.22 -18.25 20.82
CA GLY A 71 19.39 -18.54 21.64
C GLY A 71 20.60 -17.60 21.49
N THR A 72 20.51 -16.48 20.80
CA THR A 72 21.63 -15.58 20.49
C THR A 72 21.68 -14.33 21.39
N HIS A 73 22.85 -13.69 21.54
CA HIS A 73 23.02 -12.48 22.34
C HIS A 73 22.44 -11.23 21.65
N ALA A 74 22.04 -10.21 22.43
CA ALA A 74 21.36 -9.00 21.95
C ALA A 74 22.12 -8.22 20.84
N GLU A 75 23.46 -8.22 20.87
CA GLU A 75 24.29 -7.57 19.84
C GLU A 75 24.24 -8.29 18.50
N GLU A 76 24.15 -9.62 18.50
CA GLU A 76 24.01 -10.42 17.29
C GLU A 76 22.61 -10.25 16.68
N LEU A 77 21.62 -9.98 17.52
CA LEU A 77 20.24 -9.72 17.10
C LEU A 77 20.13 -8.44 16.28
N ASP A 78 20.74 -7.35 16.76
CA ASP A 78 20.75 -6.06 16.06
C ASP A 78 21.46 -6.15 14.70
N TYR A 79 22.57 -6.91 14.63
CA TYR A 79 23.25 -7.17 13.37
C TYR A 79 22.39 -7.98 12.39
N LEU A 80 21.72 -9.04 12.86
CA LEU A 80 20.82 -9.85 12.03
C LEU A 80 19.62 -9.06 11.54
N GLN A 81 19.02 -8.23 12.38
CA GLN A 81 17.91 -7.34 11.99
C GLN A 81 18.35 -6.36 10.90
N THR A 82 19.51 -5.73 11.08
CA THR A 82 20.06 -4.79 10.09
C THR A 82 20.36 -5.48 8.76
N TYR A 83 20.95 -6.69 8.79
CA TYR A 83 21.25 -7.47 7.59
C TYR A 83 19.97 -7.90 6.86
N GLN A 84 18.98 -8.44 7.59
CA GLN A 84 17.72 -8.87 7.02
C GLN A 84 16.96 -7.69 6.40
N ARG A 85 16.98 -6.55 7.08
CA ARG A 85 16.37 -5.32 6.57
C ARG A 85 17.00 -4.87 5.24
N ALA A 86 18.33 -4.82 5.18
CA ALA A 86 19.03 -4.44 3.96
C ALA A 86 18.74 -5.42 2.83
N HIS A 87 18.73 -6.72 3.10
CA HIS A 87 18.44 -7.76 2.11
C HIS A 87 17.01 -7.67 1.58
N ARG A 88 16.01 -7.52 2.46
CA ARG A 88 14.61 -7.37 2.06
C ARG A 88 14.35 -6.12 1.25
N LEU A 89 14.96 -5.02 1.64
CA LEU A 89 14.90 -3.78 0.87
C LEU A 89 15.49 -3.99 -0.52
N GLU A 90 16.66 -4.61 -0.63
CA GLU A 90 17.30 -4.90 -1.92
C GLU A 90 16.42 -5.79 -2.82
N GLU A 91 15.86 -6.89 -2.27
CA GLU A 91 14.90 -7.73 -2.99
C GLU A 91 13.71 -6.93 -3.52
N TYR A 92 13.17 -6.02 -2.70
CA TYR A 92 12.06 -5.17 -3.09
C TYR A 92 12.43 -4.16 -4.17
N LEU A 93 13.58 -3.52 -4.07
CA LEU A 93 14.08 -2.61 -5.10
C LEU A 93 14.34 -3.33 -6.43
N ASN A 94 14.81 -4.57 -6.37
CA ASN A 94 14.96 -5.41 -7.56
C ASN A 94 13.59 -5.78 -8.17
N LEU A 95 12.57 -6.08 -7.35
CA LEU A 95 11.19 -6.29 -7.84
C LEU A 95 10.67 -5.07 -8.59
N ILE A 96 10.93 -3.84 -8.11
CA ILE A 96 10.55 -2.60 -8.81
C ILE A 96 11.24 -2.56 -10.18
N LYS A 97 12.57 -2.69 -10.21
CA LYS A 97 13.38 -2.62 -11.44
C LYS A 97 12.95 -3.67 -12.48
N GLU A 98 12.81 -4.92 -12.05
CA GLU A 98 12.39 -6.03 -12.90
C GLU A 98 10.97 -5.81 -13.45
N THR A 99 10.03 -5.34 -12.61
CA THR A 99 8.67 -5.05 -13.05
C THR A 99 8.67 -3.91 -14.06
N LYS A 100 9.42 -2.84 -13.83
CA LYS A 100 9.56 -1.72 -14.75
C LYS A 100 10.21 -2.12 -16.07
N ALA A 101 11.08 -3.11 -16.08
CA ALA A 101 11.72 -3.62 -17.31
C ALA A 101 10.74 -4.38 -18.21
N VAL A 102 9.70 -5.03 -17.64
CA VAL A 102 8.76 -5.87 -18.42
C VAL A 102 7.37 -5.24 -18.60
N CYS A 103 6.98 -4.27 -17.75
CA CYS A 103 5.69 -3.58 -17.80
C CYS A 103 5.84 -2.15 -18.31
N THR A 104 4.83 -1.70 -19.08
CA THR A 104 4.74 -0.32 -19.62
C THR A 104 3.74 0.54 -18.84
N ILE A 105 2.84 -0.09 -18.07
CA ILE A 105 1.87 0.59 -17.20
C ILE A 105 2.54 1.09 -15.91
N PRO A 106 1.97 2.09 -15.23
CA PRO A 106 2.50 2.58 -13.96
C PRO A 106 2.69 1.48 -12.91
N VAL A 107 3.85 1.49 -12.26
CA VAL A 107 4.23 0.59 -11.16
C VAL A 107 4.32 1.40 -9.88
N ILE A 108 3.46 1.09 -8.93
CA ILE A 108 3.33 1.77 -7.64
C ILE A 108 3.99 0.88 -6.58
N ALA A 109 5.04 1.38 -5.94
CA ALA A 109 5.65 0.70 -4.80
C ALA A 109 4.75 0.85 -3.57
N SER A 110 4.71 -0.15 -2.69
CA SER A 110 3.89 -0.12 -1.47
C SER A 110 4.73 -0.48 -0.26
N ILE A 111 4.60 0.32 0.81
CA ILE A 111 5.34 0.14 2.07
C ILE A 111 4.41 0.21 3.27
N ASN A 112 4.79 -0.52 4.31
CA ASN A 112 4.24 -0.42 5.66
C ASN A 112 5.41 -0.46 6.65
N CYS A 113 5.61 0.60 7.43
CA CYS A 113 6.64 0.74 8.44
C CYS A 113 6.03 1.21 9.76
N PHE A 114 6.78 1.04 10.85
CA PHE A 114 6.42 1.58 12.17
C PHE A 114 7.15 2.88 12.48
N ARG A 115 8.40 3.00 12.01
CA ARG A 115 9.25 4.13 12.37
C ARG A 115 9.27 5.16 11.25
N LEU A 116 9.10 6.42 11.63
CA LEU A 116 9.03 7.52 10.69
C LEU A 116 10.29 7.69 9.82
N ALA A 117 11.47 7.38 10.38
CA ALA A 117 12.74 7.44 9.63
C ALA A 117 12.76 6.43 8.48
N GLU A 118 12.23 5.24 8.69
CA GLU A 118 12.19 4.14 7.74
C GLU A 118 11.22 4.38 6.59
N TRP A 119 10.05 4.95 6.89
CA TRP A 119 9.14 5.41 5.84
C TRP A 119 9.85 6.32 4.83
N THR A 120 10.67 7.24 5.33
CA THR A 120 11.38 8.20 4.50
C THR A 120 12.50 7.55 3.70
N GLU A 121 13.31 6.72 4.34
CA GLU A 121 14.42 6.03 3.69
C GLU A 121 13.94 5.12 2.57
N PHE A 122 12.94 4.27 2.85
CA PHE A 122 12.38 3.36 1.87
C PHE A 122 11.75 4.09 0.70
N ALA A 123 11.01 5.17 0.97
CA ALA A 123 10.40 5.99 -0.08
C ALA A 123 11.46 6.56 -1.06
N ILE A 124 12.57 7.09 -0.55
CA ILE A 124 13.69 7.60 -1.36
C ILE A 124 14.30 6.49 -2.23
N GLN A 125 14.52 5.30 -1.66
CA GLN A 125 15.11 4.18 -2.38
C GLN A 125 14.16 3.65 -3.47
N MET A 126 12.86 3.61 -3.21
CA MET A 126 11.85 3.18 -4.20
C MET A 126 11.73 4.16 -5.36
N GLU A 127 11.78 5.47 -5.11
CA GLU A 127 11.85 6.47 -6.17
C GLU A 127 13.09 6.28 -7.04
N LYS A 128 14.26 6.08 -6.42
CA LYS A 128 15.53 5.81 -7.15
C LYS A 128 15.48 4.50 -7.95
N ALA A 129 14.75 3.50 -7.49
CA ALA A 129 14.56 2.24 -8.21
C ALA A 129 13.61 2.36 -9.41
N GLY A 130 12.93 3.51 -9.58
CA GLY A 130 12.08 3.82 -10.73
C GLY A 130 10.59 3.57 -10.53
N ALA A 131 10.11 3.50 -9.29
CA ALA A 131 8.67 3.48 -9.02
C ALA A 131 8.01 4.76 -9.56
N ASP A 132 6.81 4.63 -10.15
CA ASP A 132 6.04 5.76 -10.68
C ASP A 132 5.27 6.51 -9.58
N ALA A 133 4.96 5.83 -8.47
CA ALA A 133 4.36 6.38 -7.26
C ALA A 133 4.65 5.48 -6.06
N ILE A 134 4.36 5.97 -4.86
CA ILE A 134 4.47 5.22 -3.61
C ILE A 134 3.10 5.15 -2.94
N GLU A 135 2.66 3.95 -2.57
CA GLU A 135 1.52 3.72 -1.69
C GLU A 135 2.02 3.52 -0.26
N LEU A 136 1.63 4.40 0.65
CA LEU A 136 1.85 4.27 2.08
C LEU A 136 0.66 3.49 2.67
N ASN A 137 0.91 2.27 3.09
CA ASN A 137 -0.08 1.42 3.74
C ASN A 137 -0.01 1.64 5.25
N ILE A 138 -0.52 2.77 5.73
CA ILE A 138 -0.50 3.12 7.14
C ILE A 138 -1.68 2.45 7.82
N MET A 139 -1.43 1.34 8.49
CA MET A 139 -2.45 0.56 9.15
C MET A 139 -1.90 -0.05 10.43
N SER A 140 -2.55 0.22 11.53
CA SER A 140 -2.25 -0.36 12.83
C SER A 140 -3.56 -0.67 13.57
N ILE A 141 -3.55 -1.73 14.38
CA ILE A 141 -4.60 -1.97 15.37
C ILE A 141 -4.13 -1.34 16.68
N ILE A 142 -4.79 -0.25 17.05
CA ILE A 142 -4.51 0.41 18.31
C ILE A 142 -5.42 -0.22 19.37
N ALA A 143 -4.80 -0.92 20.30
CA ALA A 143 -5.47 -1.62 21.40
C ALA A 143 -5.06 -1.08 22.78
N ASP A 144 -4.49 0.11 22.83
CA ASP A 144 -4.07 0.77 24.07
C ASP A 144 -5.25 1.50 24.69
N VAL A 145 -5.47 1.27 26.00
CA VAL A 145 -6.53 1.93 26.79
C VAL A 145 -6.21 3.39 27.06
N ASP A 146 -4.93 3.78 27.04
CA ASP A 146 -4.45 5.14 27.24
C ASP A 146 -4.24 5.89 25.91
N TYR A 147 -4.85 5.39 24.82
CA TYR A 147 -4.74 5.99 23.49
C TYR A 147 -5.25 7.44 23.47
N GLU A 148 -4.41 8.35 23.01
CA GLU A 148 -4.78 9.75 22.81
C GLU A 148 -5.60 9.90 21.52
N TYR A 149 -6.83 10.37 21.63
CA TYR A 149 -7.70 10.59 20.48
C TYR A 149 -7.05 11.47 19.40
N GLY A 150 -7.05 10.96 18.17
CA GLY A 150 -6.46 11.64 17.02
C GLY A 150 -4.95 11.45 16.86
N ALA A 151 -4.29 10.70 17.74
CA ALA A 151 -2.86 10.42 17.60
C ALA A 151 -2.55 9.67 16.31
N PHE A 152 -3.36 8.68 15.95
CA PHE A 152 -3.22 7.90 14.74
C PHE A 152 -3.38 8.73 13.46
N GLU A 153 -4.35 9.63 13.44
CA GLU A 153 -4.57 10.57 12.35
C GLU A 153 -3.40 11.56 12.21
N ARG A 154 -2.87 12.08 13.33
CA ARG A 154 -1.69 12.96 13.31
C ARG A 154 -0.46 12.24 12.77
N GLU A 155 -0.25 10.99 13.15
CA GLU A 155 0.85 10.17 12.64
C GLU A 155 0.79 10.05 11.11
N HIS A 156 -0.36 9.76 10.53
CA HIS A 156 -0.56 9.72 9.07
C HIS A 156 -0.11 11.02 8.40
N ILE A 157 -0.50 12.16 8.98
CA ILE A 157 -0.18 13.48 8.43
C ILE A 157 1.33 13.74 8.48
N GLU A 158 1.99 13.43 9.59
CA GLU A 158 3.43 13.63 9.76
C GLU A 158 4.25 12.71 8.84
N ILE A 159 3.84 11.46 8.65
CA ILE A 159 4.47 10.54 7.71
C ILE A 159 4.42 11.14 6.28
N VAL A 160 3.23 11.52 5.81
CA VAL A 160 3.05 12.08 4.47
C VAL A 160 3.88 13.35 4.29
N LYS A 161 3.81 14.27 5.24
CA LYS A 161 4.55 15.54 5.22
C LYS A 161 6.07 15.32 5.09
N LYS A 162 6.63 14.40 5.87
CA LYS A 162 8.07 14.11 5.81
C LYS A 162 8.48 13.43 4.50
N ILE A 163 7.70 12.46 4.03
CA ILE A 163 7.99 11.77 2.78
C ILE A 163 7.92 12.75 1.60
N LYS A 164 6.89 13.61 1.55
CA LYS A 164 6.75 14.59 0.46
C LYS A 164 7.84 15.63 0.39
N GLN A 165 8.57 15.89 1.48
CA GLN A 165 9.77 16.73 1.45
C GLN A 165 10.97 16.06 0.77
N GLN A 166 10.97 14.74 0.64
CA GLN A 166 12.11 13.95 0.19
C GLN A 166 11.91 13.30 -1.19
N VAL A 167 10.67 13.04 -1.60
CA VAL A 167 10.35 12.40 -2.88
C VAL A 167 9.55 13.32 -3.79
N LYS A 168 9.78 13.21 -5.10
CA LYS A 168 9.08 13.98 -6.14
C LYS A 168 7.88 13.23 -6.72
N ILE A 169 7.95 11.90 -6.73
CA ILE A 169 6.88 11.05 -7.26
C ILE A 169 5.61 11.17 -6.40
N PRO A 170 4.43 10.86 -6.98
CA PRO A 170 3.17 10.86 -6.25
C PRO A 170 3.19 9.97 -5.03
N VAL A 171 2.57 10.44 -3.93
CA VAL A 171 2.37 9.68 -2.70
C VAL A 171 0.88 9.42 -2.51
N ILE A 172 0.52 8.17 -2.42
CA ILE A 172 -0.84 7.66 -2.22
C ILE A 172 -0.92 7.09 -0.82
N VAL A 173 -1.99 7.37 -0.09
CA VAL A 173 -2.18 6.83 1.27
C VAL A 173 -3.32 5.83 1.28
N LYS A 174 -3.04 4.59 1.69
CA LYS A 174 -4.04 3.55 1.86
C LYS A 174 -4.45 3.47 3.33
N LEU A 175 -5.70 3.84 3.58
CA LEU A 175 -6.26 3.95 4.91
C LEU A 175 -6.87 2.63 5.39
N GLY A 176 -6.81 2.41 6.71
CA GLY A 176 -7.58 1.36 7.38
C GLY A 176 -9.05 1.76 7.53
N LYS A 177 -9.90 0.78 7.89
CA LYS A 177 -11.34 1.00 8.17
C LYS A 177 -11.61 1.46 9.60
N ASN A 178 -10.61 1.53 10.44
CA ASN A 178 -10.68 1.86 11.87
C ASN A 178 -10.75 3.36 12.16
N LEU A 179 -11.29 4.15 11.23
CA LEU A 179 -11.49 5.59 11.36
C LEU A 179 -12.97 5.90 11.58
N THR A 180 -13.29 6.68 12.59
CA THR A 180 -14.66 7.14 12.85
C THR A 180 -15.19 8.00 11.70
N ASN A 181 -14.35 8.90 11.19
CA ASN A 181 -14.65 9.78 10.05
C ASN A 181 -13.36 10.02 9.26
N PRO A 182 -13.18 9.41 8.09
CA PRO A 182 -11.96 9.57 7.30
C PRO A 182 -11.85 10.92 6.58
N LEU A 183 -12.95 11.70 6.43
CA LEU A 183 -12.94 12.92 5.63
C LEU A 183 -11.97 14.00 6.13
N PRO A 184 -11.92 14.33 7.44
CA PRO A 184 -10.93 15.28 7.95
C PRO A 184 -9.49 14.83 7.70
N LEU A 185 -9.22 13.53 7.88
CA LEU A 185 -7.89 12.97 7.59
C LEU A 185 -7.56 13.08 6.10
N ILE A 186 -8.46 12.69 5.20
CA ILE A 186 -8.26 12.81 3.75
C ILE A 186 -7.94 14.26 3.36
N HIS A 187 -8.69 15.23 3.90
CA HIS A 187 -8.44 16.65 3.65
C HIS A 187 -7.04 17.08 4.12
N GLN A 188 -6.64 16.67 5.32
CA GLN A 188 -5.31 16.98 5.86
C GLN A 188 -4.18 16.30 5.10
N LEU A 189 -4.37 15.04 4.68
CA LEU A 189 -3.40 14.34 3.83
C LEU A 189 -3.18 15.07 2.50
N TYR A 190 -4.25 15.50 1.85
CA TYR A 190 -4.18 16.30 0.63
C TYR A 190 -3.44 17.62 0.87
N ALA A 191 -3.79 18.36 1.93
CA ALA A 191 -3.13 19.63 2.30
C ALA A 191 -1.62 19.47 2.59
N ASN A 192 -1.18 18.27 2.98
CA ASN A 192 0.23 17.93 3.24
C ASN A 192 0.91 17.19 2.07
N GLY A 193 0.29 17.15 0.90
CA GLY A 193 0.90 16.71 -0.35
C GLY A 193 0.62 15.28 -0.78
N ALA A 194 -0.31 14.57 -0.13
CA ALA A 194 -0.79 13.30 -0.67
C ALA A 194 -1.46 13.54 -2.03
N SER A 195 -1.16 12.67 -2.98
CA SER A 195 -1.68 12.76 -4.36
C SER A 195 -2.96 11.95 -4.56
N GLY A 196 -3.28 11.07 -3.62
CA GLY A 196 -4.48 10.23 -3.64
C GLY A 196 -4.63 9.42 -2.36
N VAL A 197 -5.83 8.85 -2.18
CA VAL A 197 -6.12 7.91 -1.08
C VAL A 197 -6.76 6.63 -1.62
N VAL A 198 -6.53 5.53 -0.93
CA VAL A 198 -7.19 4.24 -1.19
C VAL A 198 -8.10 3.91 -0.01
N LEU A 199 -9.38 3.71 -0.28
CA LEU A 199 -10.42 3.41 0.69
C LEU A 199 -11.02 2.00 0.42
N PHE A 200 -10.65 0.96 1.14
CA PHE A 200 -9.77 0.90 2.31
C PHE A 200 -8.83 -0.29 2.20
N ASN A 201 -7.85 -0.37 3.12
CA ASN A 201 -7.15 -1.62 3.35
C ASN A 201 -8.15 -2.64 3.93
N ARG A 202 -8.01 -3.89 3.46
CA ARG A 202 -8.81 -5.00 3.96
C ARG A 202 -7.96 -5.85 4.89
N MET A 203 -8.26 -5.76 6.19
CA MET A 203 -7.71 -6.70 7.17
C MET A 203 -8.44 -8.02 7.07
N VAL A 204 -7.69 -9.12 7.18
CA VAL A 204 -8.29 -10.44 7.42
C VAL A 204 -8.71 -10.48 8.89
N THR A 205 -10.01 -10.59 9.14
CA THR A 205 -10.54 -10.73 10.50
C THR A 205 -10.23 -12.11 11.05
N PRO A 206 -9.87 -12.23 12.34
CA PRO A 206 -9.81 -13.54 12.99
C PRO A 206 -11.21 -14.16 13.06
N ASP A 207 -11.25 -15.49 13.06
CA ASP A 207 -12.46 -16.28 13.27
C ASP A 207 -12.23 -17.30 14.38
N ILE A 208 -13.29 -17.86 14.93
CA ILE A 208 -13.23 -18.88 15.98
C ILE A 208 -13.72 -20.19 15.39
N ASN A 209 -12.85 -21.19 15.38
CA ASN A 209 -13.25 -22.54 15.01
C ASN A 209 -14.07 -23.16 16.17
N LEU A 210 -15.37 -23.30 15.96
CA LEU A 210 -16.30 -23.80 17.00
C LEU A 210 -16.07 -25.26 17.36
N LYS A 211 -15.37 -26.04 16.54
CA LYS A 211 -15.04 -27.45 16.85
C LYS A 211 -13.82 -27.59 17.73
N THR A 212 -12.80 -26.77 17.49
CA THR A 212 -11.52 -26.84 18.19
C THR A 212 -11.38 -25.77 19.28
N LEU A 213 -12.33 -24.82 19.35
CA LEU A 213 -12.31 -23.65 20.24
C LEU A 213 -10.99 -22.86 20.15
N SER A 214 -10.44 -22.80 18.94
CA SER A 214 -9.19 -22.09 18.66
C SER A 214 -9.41 -20.92 17.70
N TYR A 215 -8.54 -19.94 17.78
CA TYR A 215 -8.52 -18.86 16.78
C TYR A 215 -8.12 -19.42 15.42
N GLY A 216 -8.82 -18.98 14.38
CA GLY A 216 -8.57 -19.29 12.99
C GLY A 216 -8.48 -18.02 12.15
N ARG A 217 -8.09 -18.19 10.91
CA ARG A 217 -8.14 -17.10 9.92
C ARG A 217 -9.55 -17.08 9.31
N GLY A 218 -10.19 -15.91 9.33
CA GLY A 218 -11.44 -15.68 8.60
C GLY A 218 -11.26 -15.69 7.08
N GLU A 219 -12.33 -15.39 6.37
CA GLU A 219 -12.36 -15.41 4.89
C GLU A 219 -11.29 -14.48 4.27
N VAL A 220 -10.41 -15.08 3.50
CA VAL A 220 -9.33 -14.36 2.80
C VAL A 220 -9.88 -13.56 1.62
N LEU A 221 -10.86 -14.10 0.90
CA LEU A 221 -11.49 -13.43 -0.23
C LEU A 221 -12.61 -12.51 0.23
N GLY A 222 -12.71 -11.33 -0.41
CA GLY A 222 -13.81 -10.41 -0.18
C GLY A 222 -15.12 -10.86 -0.81
N SER A 223 -16.19 -10.25 -0.36
CA SER A 223 -17.52 -10.39 -0.94
C SER A 223 -17.94 -9.10 -1.65
N SER A 224 -19.01 -9.15 -2.45
CA SER A 224 -19.57 -7.95 -3.09
C SER A 224 -20.04 -6.89 -2.08
N THR A 225 -20.33 -7.28 -0.84
CA THR A 225 -20.77 -6.37 0.22
C THR A 225 -19.63 -5.48 0.73
N ASP A 226 -18.36 -5.90 0.60
CA ASP A 226 -17.21 -5.11 1.02
C ASP A 226 -17.09 -3.78 0.25
N LEU A 227 -17.67 -3.72 -0.96
CA LEU A 227 -17.70 -2.52 -1.78
C LEU A 227 -18.56 -1.39 -1.20
N TYR A 228 -19.63 -1.70 -0.47
CA TYR A 228 -20.62 -0.70 -0.06
C TYR A 228 -20.06 0.36 0.89
N GLU A 229 -19.18 -0.03 1.78
CA GLU A 229 -18.53 0.91 2.69
C GLU A 229 -17.58 1.84 1.94
N SER A 230 -16.72 1.27 1.09
CA SER A 230 -15.81 2.05 0.24
C SER A 230 -16.58 3.01 -0.66
N LEU A 231 -17.66 2.55 -1.30
CA LEU A 231 -18.50 3.38 -2.17
C LEU A 231 -19.13 4.55 -1.42
N ARG A 232 -19.63 4.30 -0.19
CA ARG A 232 -20.18 5.36 0.68
C ARG A 232 -19.15 6.45 0.96
N TRP A 233 -17.96 6.06 1.41
CA TRP A 233 -16.94 7.03 1.78
C TRP A 233 -16.32 7.75 0.58
N ILE A 234 -16.16 7.06 -0.56
CA ILE A 234 -15.75 7.70 -1.82
C ILE A 234 -16.79 8.74 -2.26
N GLY A 235 -18.07 8.39 -2.22
CA GLY A 235 -19.15 9.32 -2.55
C GLY A 235 -19.15 10.56 -1.65
N LEU A 236 -19.03 10.39 -0.34
CA LEU A 236 -18.93 11.50 0.61
C LEU A 236 -17.68 12.35 0.40
N ALA A 237 -16.52 11.71 0.22
CA ALA A 237 -15.25 12.40 0.00
C ALA A 237 -15.28 13.24 -1.29
N SER A 238 -15.84 12.71 -2.38
CA SER A 238 -15.90 13.41 -3.67
C SER A 238 -16.68 14.73 -3.63
N VAL A 239 -17.60 14.87 -2.66
CA VAL A 239 -18.43 16.07 -2.49
C VAL A 239 -17.92 16.99 -1.38
N ARG A 240 -17.33 16.44 -0.34
CA ARG A 240 -17.01 17.15 0.91
C ARG A 240 -15.54 17.56 1.04
N VAL A 241 -14.62 16.84 0.38
CA VAL A 241 -13.21 17.22 0.41
C VAL A 241 -12.94 18.19 -0.73
N PRO A 242 -12.47 19.41 -0.46
CA PRO A 242 -12.09 20.36 -1.50
C PRO A 242 -11.01 19.79 -2.42
N LYS A 243 -11.13 20.10 -3.71
CA LYS A 243 -10.13 19.73 -4.74
C LYS A 243 -9.05 20.78 -4.81
#